data_9d8c4286fd5b8c15b1c10482184fc946
#
_entry.id   9d8c4286fd5b8c15b1c10482184fc946
#
_cell.length_a   1.000
_cell.length_b   1.000
_cell.length_c   1.000
_cell.angle_alpha   90.00
_cell.angle_beta   90.00
_cell.angle_gamma   90.00
#
_symmetry.space_group_name_H-M   'P 1'
#
loop_
_entity.id
_entity.type
_entity.pdbx_description
1 polymer ?
#
loop_
_entity_poly.entity_id
_entity_poly.type
_entity_poly.pdbx_seq_one_letter_code
_entity_poly.pdbx_strand_id
1 'polypeptide(L)'
;MKKRVLLSSVLAVLTIIASHAEAEAIADTNTAKAENGSPEKKEEVFSKPKVSGFFIGQYQFSDPDGESSNTLSVRMLRLTVTGRILNDFQYTVQGQASGNTENLSDSPRLLDANIEWQKFNQFKVKAGQFKLPFTFDNASNPIDVGFTNFSQGRQKLVNASDRSGTRSSNGRDIGVQIQGDLFPGSDGHSFLHYQVGVFNGQGTNTKDVDNQKDIVGGIWIAPINGLRIGVFGWTGSYARQGTITDEDGSTYTGVLKVDKQRYAFGAEYSKKDYLFRAEYIHNTGYGFKTQASKDDSESDLTINTSNGNKADAFYALASVPVIGKKGFIRARYDLYRKAAKWDSSKTQYELQFKYILHKNLIVALEYALVNDRTLEDHNYNLVDAQFIVRF
;
A
#
# COMPACT_ATOMS: atom_id res chain seq x y z
N MET A 1 -30.17 6.21 -2.17
CA MET A 1 -30.47 5.03 -1.33
C MET A 1 -29.43 3.93 -1.36
N LYS A 2 -28.68 3.69 -2.45
CA LYS A 2 -27.65 2.60 -2.53
C LYS A 2 -26.39 2.81 -1.69
N LYS A 3 -26.03 4.04 -1.29
CA LYS A 3 -24.80 4.33 -0.48
C LYS A 3 -24.89 3.92 0.99
N ARG A 4 -26.09 3.82 1.56
CA ARG A 4 -26.28 3.37 2.96
C ARG A 4 -26.15 1.86 3.14
N VAL A 5 -26.35 1.09 2.08
CA VAL A 5 -26.32 -0.38 2.14
C VAL A 5 -24.90 -0.92 2.24
N LEU A 6 -23.89 -0.26 1.63
CA LEU A 6 -22.50 -0.76 1.66
C LEU A 6 -21.80 -0.48 3.01
N LEU A 7 -22.10 0.66 3.64
CA LEU A 7 -21.57 0.98 4.99
C LEU A 7 -22.18 0.03 6.03
N SER A 8 -23.49 -0.28 5.87
CA SER A 8 -24.16 -1.24 6.72
C SER A 8 -23.62 -2.67 6.55
N SER A 9 -23.21 -3.05 5.34
CA SER A 9 -22.70 -4.41 5.11
C SER A 9 -21.29 -4.63 5.65
N VAL A 10 -20.38 -3.66 5.55
CA VAL A 10 -19.04 -3.78 6.14
C VAL A 10 -19.10 -3.68 7.67
N LEU A 11 -19.92 -2.79 8.21
CA LEU A 11 -20.15 -2.71 9.66
C LEU A 11 -20.90 -3.95 10.18
N ALA A 12 -21.88 -4.46 9.41
CA ALA A 12 -22.62 -5.67 9.76
C ALA A 12 -21.74 -6.94 9.73
N VAL A 13 -20.82 -7.06 8.79
CA VAL A 13 -19.85 -8.18 8.77
C VAL A 13 -18.90 -8.10 9.96
N LEU A 14 -18.43 -6.92 10.32
CA LEU A 14 -17.59 -6.72 11.52
C LEU A 14 -18.38 -6.97 12.81
N THR A 15 -19.65 -6.58 12.87
CA THR A 15 -20.52 -6.82 14.03
C THR A 15 -20.90 -8.29 14.16
N ILE A 16 -21.17 -9.00 13.04
CA ILE A 16 -21.47 -10.44 13.03
C ILE A 16 -20.25 -11.25 13.48
N ILE A 17 -19.05 -10.89 13.06
CA ILE A 17 -17.81 -11.55 13.51
C ILE A 17 -17.59 -11.32 15.01
N ALA A 18 -17.83 -10.10 15.51
CA ALA A 18 -17.71 -9.79 16.93
C ALA A 18 -18.79 -10.51 17.79
N SER A 19 -20.04 -10.54 17.34
CA SER A 19 -21.14 -11.18 18.08
C SER A 19 -21.04 -12.71 18.08
N HIS A 20 -20.51 -13.35 17.04
CA HIS A 20 -20.25 -14.80 17.06
C HIS A 20 -19.09 -15.14 18.01
N ALA A 21 -18.06 -14.33 18.10
CA ALA A 21 -16.97 -14.52 19.07
C ALA A 21 -17.45 -14.38 20.53
N GLU A 22 -18.40 -13.48 20.82
CA GLU A 22 -19.02 -13.35 22.15
C GLU A 22 -20.02 -14.50 22.44
N ALA A 23 -20.78 -14.96 21.45
CA ALA A 23 -21.73 -16.05 21.62
C ALA A 23 -21.05 -17.40 21.88
N GLU A 24 -19.91 -17.69 21.21
CA GLU A 24 -19.13 -18.90 21.51
C GLU A 24 -18.44 -18.82 22.89
N ALA A 25 -17.98 -17.64 23.32
CA ALA A 25 -17.43 -17.46 24.66
C ALA A 25 -18.45 -17.66 25.79
N ILE A 26 -19.74 -17.37 25.55
CA ILE A 26 -20.83 -17.57 26.50
C ILE A 26 -21.29 -19.03 26.48
N ALA A 27 -21.24 -19.72 25.35
CA ALA A 27 -21.59 -21.16 25.25
C ALA A 27 -20.57 -22.04 25.99
N ASP A 28 -19.29 -21.73 25.97
CA ASP A 28 -18.24 -22.49 26.65
C ASP A 28 -18.31 -22.38 28.20
N THR A 29 -18.92 -21.33 28.75
CA THR A 29 -19.04 -21.18 30.19
C THR A 29 -20.20 -21.99 30.82
N ASN A 30 -21.15 -22.45 30.01
CA ASN A 30 -22.33 -23.19 30.51
C ASN A 30 -22.20 -24.72 30.42
N THR A 31 -21.16 -25.27 29.84
CA THR A 31 -20.95 -26.72 29.69
C THR A 31 -19.93 -27.33 30.67
N ALA A 32 -19.36 -26.56 31.58
CA ALA A 32 -18.40 -27.06 32.55
C ALA A 32 -19.06 -27.61 33.83
N LYS A 33 -19.86 -28.70 33.72
CA LYS A 33 -20.17 -29.57 34.84
C LYS A 33 -20.27 -31.05 34.40
N ALA A 34 -19.32 -31.81 34.95
CA ALA A 34 -19.19 -33.26 34.95
C ALA A 34 -18.61 -33.91 33.69
N GLU A 35 -17.28 -34.22 33.77
CA GLU A 35 -16.81 -35.60 33.69
C GLU A 35 -15.31 -35.66 33.95
N ASN A 36 -14.88 -36.57 34.83
CA ASN A 36 -13.48 -36.91 35.11
C ASN A 36 -12.90 -37.68 33.91
N GLY A 37 -12.31 -36.99 32.97
CA GLY A 37 -11.47 -37.51 31.90
C GLY A 37 -10.35 -36.49 31.67
N SER A 38 -9.11 -36.91 31.44
CA SER A 38 -8.01 -36.04 31.06
C SER A 38 -8.49 -35.10 29.95
N PRO A 39 -8.26 -33.75 30.03
CA PRO A 39 -8.76 -32.85 29.02
C PRO A 39 -8.04 -33.15 27.70
N GLU A 40 -8.71 -33.79 26.75
CA GLU A 40 -8.33 -33.67 25.34
C GLU A 40 -8.31 -32.18 25.03
N LYS A 41 -7.13 -31.65 24.69
CA LYS A 41 -7.01 -30.31 24.17
C LYS A 41 -7.84 -30.27 22.87
N LYS A 42 -9.07 -29.76 22.94
CA LYS A 42 -9.83 -29.41 21.75
C LYS A 42 -8.94 -28.43 20.96
N GLU A 43 -8.50 -28.83 19.78
CA GLU A 43 -7.82 -27.91 18.85
C GLU A 43 -8.78 -26.76 18.55
N GLU A 44 -8.43 -25.55 19.01
CA GLU A 44 -9.19 -24.35 18.64
C GLU A 44 -9.06 -24.16 17.13
N VAL A 45 -10.13 -24.41 16.39
CA VAL A 45 -10.16 -24.23 14.92
C VAL A 45 -9.91 -22.78 14.53
N PHE A 46 -10.36 -21.83 15.36
CA PHE A 46 -10.18 -20.40 15.15
C PHE A 46 -9.50 -19.76 16.37
N SER A 47 -8.45 -18.98 16.13
CA SER A 47 -7.90 -18.09 17.17
C SER A 47 -8.83 -16.90 17.41
N LYS A 48 -8.80 -16.33 18.61
CA LYS A 48 -9.49 -15.05 18.88
C LYS A 48 -9.01 -13.98 17.89
N PRO A 49 -9.92 -13.27 17.18
CA PRO A 49 -9.55 -12.21 16.25
C PRO A 49 -8.84 -11.08 16.98
N LYS A 50 -7.74 -10.59 16.41
CA LYS A 50 -7.06 -9.39 16.87
C LYS A 50 -7.52 -8.20 16.02
N VAL A 51 -8.11 -7.21 16.66
CA VAL A 51 -8.48 -5.93 16.05
C VAL A 51 -7.39 -4.91 16.36
N SER A 52 -6.97 -4.18 15.35
CA SER A 52 -6.01 -3.08 15.47
C SER A 52 -6.34 -1.99 14.45
N GLY A 53 -5.84 -0.79 14.68
CA GLY A 53 -6.11 0.29 13.76
C GLY A 53 -5.25 1.51 14.02
N PHE A 54 -5.44 2.50 13.17
CA PHE A 54 -4.85 3.80 13.37
C PHE A 54 -5.67 4.89 12.68
N PHE A 55 -5.52 6.10 13.23
CA PHE A 55 -6.08 7.33 12.71
C PHE A 55 -4.95 8.32 12.45
N ILE A 56 -5.00 9.04 11.33
CA ILE A 56 -4.06 10.11 10.98
C ILE A 56 -4.86 11.39 10.72
N GLY A 57 -4.67 12.37 11.58
CA GLY A 57 -5.05 13.76 11.31
C GLY A 57 -3.87 14.50 10.70
N GLN A 58 -4.12 15.35 9.71
CA GLN A 58 -3.09 16.07 8.96
C GLN A 58 -3.51 17.52 8.73
N TYR A 59 -2.55 18.43 8.88
CA TYR A 59 -2.55 19.75 8.29
C TYR A 59 -1.50 19.76 7.17
N GLN A 60 -1.86 20.25 6.00
CA GLN A 60 -0.95 20.42 4.88
C GLN A 60 -1.05 21.84 4.33
N PHE A 61 0.10 22.45 4.08
CA PHE A 61 0.25 23.70 3.34
C PHE A 61 1.12 23.44 2.11
N SER A 62 0.79 24.08 0.98
CA SER A 62 1.62 24.10 -0.23
C SER A 62 1.37 25.38 -1.02
N ASP A 63 2.37 25.84 -1.79
CA ASP A 63 2.34 27.08 -2.56
C ASP A 63 2.87 26.94 -4.01
N PRO A 64 2.41 25.92 -4.80
CA PRO A 64 2.84 25.76 -6.19
C PRO A 64 2.37 26.94 -7.05
N ASP A 65 3.23 27.41 -7.96
CA ASP A 65 2.96 28.52 -8.90
C ASP A 65 2.42 29.80 -8.23
N GLY A 66 2.83 30.06 -6.97
CA GLY A 66 2.36 31.20 -6.17
C GLY A 66 0.93 31.06 -5.63
N GLU A 67 0.23 29.97 -5.95
CA GLU A 67 -1.09 29.67 -5.41
C GLU A 67 -0.97 28.88 -4.10
N SER A 68 -1.19 29.54 -2.98
CA SER A 68 -1.13 28.86 -1.69
C SER A 68 -2.42 28.13 -1.35
N SER A 69 -2.29 26.95 -0.82
CA SER A 69 -3.38 26.16 -0.25
C SER A 69 -3.04 25.66 1.15
N ASN A 70 -4.04 25.56 2.00
CA ASN A 70 -3.89 24.92 3.30
C ASN A 70 -5.14 24.09 3.62
N THR A 71 -4.95 22.91 4.22
CA THR A 71 -6.04 21.98 4.47
C THR A 71 -5.83 21.22 5.77
N LEU A 72 -6.86 21.17 6.61
CA LEU A 72 -6.98 20.22 7.70
C LEU A 72 -7.77 19.00 7.23
N SER A 73 -7.26 17.81 7.46
CA SER A 73 -7.88 16.59 6.98
C SER A 73 -7.84 15.43 7.97
N VAL A 74 -8.83 14.56 7.89
CA VAL A 74 -8.73 13.17 8.34
C VAL A 74 -8.12 12.38 7.19
N ARG A 75 -6.78 12.33 7.16
CA ARG A 75 -6.07 11.69 6.07
C ARG A 75 -6.40 10.22 5.92
N MET A 76 -6.50 9.52 7.06
CA MET A 76 -6.67 8.07 7.04
C MET A 76 -7.21 7.56 8.37
N LEU A 77 -8.20 6.68 8.27
CA LEU A 77 -8.64 5.80 9.34
C LEU A 77 -8.58 4.37 8.80
N ARG A 78 -7.80 3.48 9.43
CA ARG A 78 -7.72 2.05 9.08
C ARG A 78 -8.08 1.18 10.25
N LEU A 79 -8.84 0.12 9.94
CA LEU A 79 -9.14 -0.97 10.83
C LEU A 79 -8.66 -2.27 10.20
N THR A 80 -8.01 -3.10 11.01
CA THR A 80 -7.46 -4.39 10.57
C THR A 80 -7.90 -5.47 11.56
N VAL A 81 -8.46 -6.53 11.03
CA VAL A 81 -8.79 -7.77 11.75
C VAL A 81 -7.87 -8.86 11.25
N THR A 82 -7.17 -9.53 12.15
CA THR A 82 -6.32 -10.68 11.84
C THR A 82 -6.63 -11.83 12.79
N GLY A 83 -6.49 -13.04 12.29
CA GLY A 83 -6.63 -14.24 13.12
C GLY A 83 -6.04 -15.45 12.43
N ARG A 84 -6.11 -16.63 13.08
CA ARG A 84 -5.63 -17.88 12.55
C ARG A 84 -6.75 -18.90 12.47
N ILE A 85 -6.67 -19.80 11.49
CA ILE A 85 -7.51 -20.96 11.29
C ILE A 85 -6.58 -22.17 11.26
N LEU A 86 -6.88 -23.23 12.03
CA LEU A 86 -6.08 -24.45 12.09
C LEU A 86 -4.57 -24.20 12.31
N ASN A 87 -4.22 -23.15 13.05
CA ASN A 87 -2.85 -22.70 13.35
C ASN A 87 -1.97 -22.35 12.12
N ASP A 88 -2.16 -22.99 10.98
CA ASP A 88 -1.33 -22.83 9.77
C ASP A 88 -1.81 -21.71 8.85
N PHE A 89 -3.08 -21.31 8.93
CA PHE A 89 -3.66 -20.30 8.06
C PHE A 89 -3.86 -18.99 8.82
N GLN A 90 -3.31 -17.90 8.31
CA GLN A 90 -3.58 -16.55 8.81
C GLN A 90 -4.53 -15.85 7.84
N TYR A 91 -5.60 -15.25 8.35
CA TYR A 91 -6.45 -14.35 7.58
C TYR A 91 -6.23 -12.90 7.99
N THR A 92 -6.42 -12.00 7.02
CA THR A 92 -6.36 -10.54 7.23
C THR A 92 -7.49 -9.86 6.47
N VAL A 93 -8.26 -9.03 7.18
CA VAL A 93 -9.25 -8.13 6.59
C VAL A 93 -8.90 -6.72 7.03
N GLN A 94 -8.73 -5.78 6.08
CA GLN A 94 -8.42 -4.40 6.37
C GLN A 94 -9.33 -3.46 5.59
N GLY A 95 -10.00 -2.57 6.31
CA GLY A 95 -10.79 -1.48 5.75
C GLY A 95 -10.12 -0.13 5.97
N GLN A 96 -10.38 0.82 5.08
CA GLN A 96 -9.94 2.21 5.19
C GLN A 96 -11.10 3.17 4.94
N ALA A 97 -11.25 4.15 5.80
CA ALA A 97 -11.97 5.38 5.55
C ALA A 97 -10.97 6.54 5.43
N SER A 98 -11.20 7.45 4.50
CA SER A 98 -10.41 8.68 4.33
C SER A 98 -11.37 9.86 4.31
N GLY A 99 -10.99 10.94 5.00
CA GLY A 99 -11.72 12.20 4.95
C GLY A 99 -11.07 13.18 3.97
N ASN A 100 -11.74 14.27 3.69
CA ASN A 100 -11.25 15.40 2.89
C ASN A 100 -10.66 15.02 1.52
N THR A 101 -11.27 14.06 0.84
CA THR A 101 -11.00 13.81 -0.57
C THR A 101 -12.07 14.49 -1.38
N GLU A 102 -11.73 15.14 -2.48
CA GLU A 102 -12.69 15.69 -3.44
C GLU A 102 -13.70 14.64 -3.87
N ASN A 103 -13.30 13.38 -3.82
CA ASN A 103 -14.09 12.22 -4.18
C ASN A 103 -14.29 11.27 -2.99
N LEU A 104 -15.29 11.53 -2.16
CA LEU A 104 -15.74 10.61 -1.10
C LEU A 104 -16.28 9.27 -1.63
N SER A 105 -16.48 9.14 -2.95
CA SER A 105 -16.98 7.92 -3.59
C SER A 105 -16.04 6.72 -3.39
N ASP A 106 -14.75 6.96 -3.17
CA ASP A 106 -13.74 5.94 -2.94
C ASP A 106 -13.56 5.54 -1.47
N SER A 107 -14.36 6.08 -0.58
CA SER A 107 -14.31 5.79 0.86
C SER A 107 -15.72 5.47 1.41
N PRO A 108 -15.90 4.48 2.30
CA PRO A 108 -14.88 3.53 2.74
C PRO A 108 -14.60 2.44 1.71
N ARG A 109 -13.41 1.83 1.78
CA ARG A 109 -13.02 0.73 0.88
C ARG A 109 -12.33 -0.42 1.59
N LEU A 110 -12.48 -1.62 1.03
CA LEU A 110 -11.72 -2.79 1.43
C LEU A 110 -10.30 -2.67 0.85
N LEU A 111 -9.28 -2.83 1.70
CA LEU A 111 -7.89 -2.83 1.29
C LEU A 111 -7.31 -4.24 1.20
N ASP A 112 -7.32 -4.96 2.33
CA ASP A 112 -6.84 -6.34 2.38
C ASP A 112 -8.02 -7.27 2.69
N ALA A 113 -8.09 -8.38 1.95
CA ALA A 113 -8.96 -9.51 2.22
C ALA A 113 -8.23 -10.75 1.71
N ASN A 114 -7.47 -11.41 2.58
CA ASN A 114 -6.59 -12.49 2.15
C ASN A 114 -6.45 -13.56 3.24
N ILE A 115 -6.06 -14.74 2.79
CA ILE A 115 -5.65 -15.86 3.61
C ILE A 115 -4.25 -16.29 3.19
N GLU A 116 -3.41 -16.64 4.17
CA GLU A 116 -2.04 -17.08 3.94
C GLU A 116 -1.79 -18.39 4.70
N TRP A 117 -1.42 -19.44 3.97
CA TRP A 117 -0.91 -20.67 4.54
C TRP A 117 0.57 -20.48 4.89
N GLN A 118 0.93 -20.72 6.17
CA GLN A 118 2.23 -20.38 6.76
C GLN A 118 2.88 -21.55 7.49
N LYS A 119 2.57 -22.79 7.12
CA LYS A 119 3.06 -23.99 7.81
C LYS A 119 4.59 -24.08 7.79
N PHE A 120 5.22 -23.69 6.68
CA PHE A 120 6.67 -23.73 6.50
C PHE A 120 7.22 -22.33 6.28
N ASN A 121 8.35 -22.00 6.92
CA ASN A 121 9.01 -20.71 6.68
C ASN A 121 9.55 -20.61 5.25
N GLN A 122 9.97 -21.73 4.68
CA GLN A 122 10.56 -21.79 3.35
C GLN A 122 9.54 -21.68 2.21
N PHE A 123 8.25 -21.96 2.51
CA PHE A 123 7.20 -21.96 1.51
C PHE A 123 5.86 -21.60 2.14
N LYS A 124 5.32 -20.47 1.75
CA LYS A 124 4.04 -19.91 2.17
C LYS A 124 3.22 -19.57 0.94
N VAL A 125 1.91 -19.69 1.02
CA VAL A 125 0.99 -19.35 -0.08
C VAL A 125 -0.03 -18.35 0.44
N LYS A 126 -0.16 -17.22 -0.24
CA LYS A 126 -1.13 -16.16 0.06
C LYS A 126 -2.10 -15.99 -1.11
N ALA A 127 -3.40 -15.89 -0.83
CA ALA A 127 -4.45 -15.69 -1.82
C ALA A 127 -5.44 -14.63 -1.37
N GLY A 128 -5.98 -13.86 -2.31
CA GLY A 128 -6.96 -12.81 -2.08
C GLY A 128 -6.48 -11.43 -2.54
N GLN A 129 -6.94 -10.37 -1.86
CA GLN A 129 -6.54 -9.00 -2.11
C GLN A 129 -5.50 -8.55 -1.07
N PHE A 130 -4.32 -8.15 -1.52
CA PHE A 130 -3.22 -7.72 -0.65
C PHE A 130 -2.19 -6.88 -1.42
N LYS A 131 -1.19 -6.37 -0.69
CA LYS A 131 -0.10 -5.59 -1.30
C LYS A 131 0.72 -6.41 -2.27
N LEU A 132 0.97 -5.84 -3.47
CA LEU A 132 1.84 -6.41 -4.47
C LEU A 132 3.27 -6.61 -3.92
N PRO A 133 3.93 -7.75 -4.22
CA PRO A 133 5.29 -8.04 -3.80
C PRO A 133 6.33 -7.25 -4.62
N PHE A 134 6.25 -5.92 -4.58
CA PHE A 134 7.07 -5.02 -5.37
C PHE A 134 7.52 -3.85 -4.51
N THR A 135 8.84 -3.66 -4.38
CA THR A 135 9.56 -2.69 -3.54
C THR A 135 9.41 -2.87 -2.02
N PHE A 136 10.39 -2.40 -1.25
CA PHE A 136 10.34 -2.37 0.21
C PHE A 136 9.37 -1.29 0.72
N ASP A 137 9.28 -0.14 0.02
CA ASP A 137 8.37 0.95 0.38
C ASP A 137 6.90 0.51 0.31
N ASN A 138 6.52 -0.28 -0.72
CA ASN A 138 5.15 -0.78 -0.82
C ASN A 138 4.77 -1.73 0.32
N ALA A 139 5.71 -2.53 0.82
CA ALA A 139 5.47 -3.42 1.94
C ALA A 139 5.20 -2.67 3.26
N SER A 140 5.68 -1.43 3.41
CA SER A 140 5.60 -0.64 4.63
C SER A 140 4.16 -0.18 4.95
N ASN A 141 3.84 -0.05 6.25
CA ASN A 141 2.60 0.62 6.68
C ASN A 141 2.74 2.14 6.56
N PRO A 142 1.64 2.89 6.28
CA PRO A 142 1.68 4.35 6.21
C PRO A 142 2.27 5.04 7.45
N ILE A 143 2.08 4.46 8.63
CA ILE A 143 2.59 4.99 9.90
C ILE A 143 4.03 4.61 10.20
N ASP A 144 4.60 3.67 9.42
CA ASP A 144 5.95 3.13 9.61
C ASP A 144 6.87 3.41 8.40
N VAL A 145 6.35 4.06 7.35
CA VAL A 145 7.11 4.36 6.10
C VAL A 145 8.32 5.26 6.33
N GLY A 146 8.32 6.02 7.38
CA GLY A 146 9.41 6.92 7.73
C GLY A 146 9.13 8.39 7.45
N PHE A 147 8.14 8.71 6.65
CA PHE A 147 7.72 10.07 6.28
C PHE A 147 6.22 10.22 6.31
N THR A 148 5.74 11.44 6.18
CA THR A 148 4.32 11.76 6.06
C THR A 148 3.69 11.04 4.89
N ASN A 149 4.35 11.09 3.73
CA ASN A 149 3.91 10.46 2.51
C ASN A 149 4.83 9.30 2.08
N PHE A 150 4.29 8.33 1.37
CA PHE A 150 5.09 7.36 0.62
C PHE A 150 5.93 8.06 -0.45
N SER A 151 6.99 7.42 -0.93
CA SER A 151 7.79 7.93 -2.02
C SER A 151 6.96 8.18 -3.29
N GLN A 152 7.38 9.16 -4.11
CA GLN A 152 6.76 9.42 -5.41
C GLN A 152 6.79 8.17 -6.29
N GLY A 153 7.89 7.40 -6.23
CA GLY A 153 8.02 6.13 -6.96
C GLY A 153 6.92 5.15 -6.60
N ARG A 154 6.64 4.94 -5.30
CA ARG A 154 5.53 4.10 -4.89
C ARG A 154 4.17 4.69 -5.28
N GLN A 155 3.99 5.99 -5.18
CA GLN A 155 2.72 6.62 -5.56
C GLN A 155 2.44 6.52 -7.06
N LYS A 156 3.43 6.75 -7.91
CA LYS A 156 3.28 6.87 -9.37
C LYS A 156 3.53 5.57 -10.14
N LEU A 157 4.21 4.59 -9.52
CA LEU A 157 4.64 3.36 -10.20
C LEU A 157 4.26 2.07 -9.45
N VAL A 158 3.42 2.14 -8.39
CA VAL A 158 3.00 0.95 -7.62
C VAL A 158 1.52 1.05 -7.24
N ASN A 159 0.63 1.20 -8.22
CA ASN A 159 -0.82 1.18 -8.07
C ASN A 159 -1.39 2.11 -6.96
N ALA A 160 -0.80 3.30 -6.74
CA ALA A 160 -1.45 4.31 -5.89
C ALA A 160 -2.12 5.40 -6.76
N SER A 161 -1.46 6.49 -7.10
CA SER A 161 -1.86 7.40 -8.20
C SER A 161 -1.05 7.04 -9.44
N ASP A 162 -1.21 5.82 -9.90
CA ASP A 162 -0.31 5.18 -10.86
C ASP A 162 -0.37 5.85 -12.25
N ARG A 163 0.78 6.00 -12.89
CA ARG A 163 0.87 6.57 -14.24
C ARG A 163 0.12 5.78 -15.31
N SER A 164 -0.15 4.50 -15.10
CA SER A 164 -0.99 3.70 -16.01
C SER A 164 -2.44 4.17 -16.05
N GLY A 165 -2.87 4.99 -15.09
CA GLY A 165 -4.27 5.39 -14.93
C GLY A 165 -5.08 4.41 -14.09
N THR A 166 -4.44 3.41 -13.48
CA THR A 166 -5.12 2.47 -12.56
C THR A 166 -5.76 3.25 -11.41
N ARG A 167 -6.99 2.90 -11.06
CA ARG A 167 -7.64 3.41 -9.86
C ARG A 167 -6.75 3.23 -8.64
N SER A 168 -6.72 4.24 -7.76
CA SER A 168 -5.88 4.19 -6.56
C SER A 168 -6.16 2.95 -5.72
N SER A 169 -5.17 2.06 -5.63
CA SER A 169 -5.25 0.76 -4.97
C SER A 169 -4.29 0.62 -3.80
N ASN A 170 -3.60 1.71 -3.41
CA ASN A 170 -2.61 1.71 -2.34
C ASN A 170 -1.57 0.58 -2.46
N GLY A 171 -1.10 0.30 -3.68
CA GLY A 171 -0.10 -0.73 -3.96
C GLY A 171 -0.62 -2.16 -3.85
N ARG A 172 -1.92 -2.40 -4.09
CA ARG A 172 -2.57 -3.71 -3.93
C ARG A 172 -3.19 -4.20 -5.22
N ASP A 173 -3.44 -5.52 -5.24
CA ASP A 173 -4.23 -6.18 -6.27
C ASP A 173 -4.80 -7.51 -5.73
N ILE A 174 -5.63 -8.19 -6.53
CA ILE A 174 -6.21 -9.49 -6.25
C ILE A 174 -5.37 -10.55 -6.96
N GLY A 175 -4.91 -11.57 -6.21
CA GLY A 175 -4.08 -12.62 -6.80
C GLY A 175 -3.69 -13.72 -5.84
N VAL A 176 -2.70 -14.51 -6.28
CA VAL A 176 -2.07 -15.59 -5.52
C VAL A 176 -0.55 -15.38 -5.56
N GLN A 177 0.09 -15.53 -4.41
CA GLN A 177 1.53 -15.36 -4.22
C GLN A 177 2.12 -16.54 -3.46
N ILE A 178 3.31 -16.96 -3.88
CA ILE A 178 4.19 -17.81 -3.08
C ILE A 178 5.35 -16.97 -2.55
N GLN A 179 5.81 -17.30 -1.34
CA GLN A 179 6.94 -16.64 -0.71
C GLN A 179 7.61 -17.54 0.32
N GLY A 180 8.85 -17.25 0.63
CA GLY A 180 9.57 -18.02 1.63
C GLY A 180 10.91 -17.42 2.03
N ASP A 181 11.40 -17.91 3.17
CA ASP A 181 12.64 -17.51 3.81
C ASP A 181 13.60 -18.71 3.81
N LEU A 182 14.79 -18.55 3.23
CA LEU A 182 15.77 -19.62 3.03
C LEU A 182 17.08 -19.29 3.77
N PHE A 183 17.81 -20.34 4.10
CA PHE A 183 19.13 -20.26 4.74
C PHE A 183 19.08 -19.47 6.07
N PRO A 184 18.40 -20.02 7.12
CA PRO A 184 18.32 -19.37 8.42
C PRO A 184 19.73 -19.28 9.06
N GLY A 185 20.09 -18.09 9.51
CA GLY A 185 21.32 -17.85 10.27
C GLY A 185 21.16 -18.18 11.75
N SER A 186 22.27 -18.26 12.47
CA SER A 186 22.30 -18.57 13.90
C SER A 186 21.65 -17.50 14.78
N ASP A 187 21.52 -16.27 14.29
CA ASP A 187 20.88 -15.15 14.97
C ASP A 187 19.38 -15.01 14.62
N GLY A 188 18.81 -16.00 13.94
CA GLY A 188 17.38 -16.09 13.63
C GLY A 188 16.93 -15.29 12.38
N HIS A 189 17.83 -14.57 11.69
CA HIS A 189 17.49 -14.00 10.39
C HIS A 189 17.74 -15.00 9.26
N SER A 190 16.95 -14.95 8.20
CA SER A 190 17.16 -15.74 6.99
C SER A 190 17.97 -14.94 5.98
N PHE A 191 18.97 -15.60 5.36
CA PHE A 191 19.85 -14.94 4.39
C PHE A 191 19.15 -14.55 3.10
N LEU A 192 18.17 -15.35 2.64
CA LEU A 192 17.47 -15.16 1.37
C LEU A 192 15.97 -15.15 1.59
N HIS A 193 15.29 -14.17 1.01
CA HIS A 193 13.84 -14.16 0.85
C HIS A 193 13.46 -14.10 -0.63
N TYR A 194 12.40 -14.83 -1.00
CA TYR A 194 11.80 -14.77 -2.32
C TYR A 194 10.28 -14.59 -2.22
N GLN A 195 9.71 -13.92 -3.20
CA GLN A 195 8.26 -13.76 -3.36
C GLN A 195 7.91 -13.57 -4.82
N VAL A 196 6.88 -14.26 -5.30
CA VAL A 196 6.35 -14.11 -6.65
C VAL A 196 4.86 -14.44 -6.67
N GLY A 197 4.08 -13.69 -7.41
CA GLY A 197 2.65 -13.89 -7.52
C GLY A 197 2.08 -13.54 -8.88
N VAL A 198 0.86 -14.02 -9.09
CA VAL A 198 0.04 -13.76 -10.27
C VAL A 198 -1.18 -12.97 -9.83
N PHE A 199 -1.44 -11.85 -10.47
CA PHE A 199 -2.45 -10.86 -10.09
C PHE A 199 -3.32 -10.47 -11.27
N ASN A 200 -4.52 -9.92 -11.01
CA ASN A 200 -5.43 -9.48 -12.06
C ASN A 200 -4.94 -8.26 -12.86
N GLY A 201 -4.02 -7.45 -12.32
CA GLY A 201 -3.53 -6.25 -12.99
C GLY A 201 -4.45 -5.02 -12.86
N GLN A 202 -5.64 -5.17 -12.25
CA GLN A 202 -6.70 -4.16 -12.22
C GLN A 202 -6.76 -3.35 -10.90
N GLY A 203 -5.97 -3.74 -9.89
CA GLY A 203 -5.99 -3.10 -8.57
C GLY A 203 -7.11 -3.62 -7.67
N THR A 204 -7.37 -2.86 -6.58
CA THR A 204 -8.32 -3.30 -5.54
C THR A 204 -9.77 -3.21 -5.99
N ASN A 205 -10.58 -4.21 -5.54
CA ASN A 205 -12.03 -4.21 -5.69
C ASN A 205 -12.52 -4.06 -7.15
N THR A 206 -11.69 -4.43 -8.11
CA THR A 206 -11.96 -4.28 -9.53
C THR A 206 -11.97 -5.64 -10.21
N LYS A 207 -12.99 -5.88 -11.05
CA LYS A 207 -13.09 -7.09 -11.85
C LYS A 207 -12.05 -7.03 -12.98
N ASP A 208 -11.46 -8.18 -13.29
CA ASP A 208 -10.62 -8.34 -14.47
C ASP A 208 -11.45 -8.15 -15.75
N VAL A 209 -10.95 -7.34 -16.68
CA VAL A 209 -11.67 -6.98 -17.91
C VAL A 209 -10.98 -7.48 -19.19
N ASP A 210 -9.71 -7.93 -19.11
CA ASP A 210 -8.96 -8.38 -20.29
C ASP A 210 -8.45 -9.84 -20.18
N ASN A 211 -8.73 -10.51 -19.07
CA ASN A 211 -8.28 -11.88 -18.75
C ASN A 211 -6.74 -12.06 -18.73
N GLN A 212 -5.97 -10.97 -18.81
CA GLN A 212 -4.52 -11.03 -18.65
C GLN A 212 -4.14 -10.97 -17.17
N LYS A 213 -2.95 -11.47 -16.87
CA LYS A 213 -2.45 -11.48 -15.51
C LYS A 213 -1.10 -10.79 -15.43
N ASP A 214 -0.93 -10.03 -14.36
CA ASP A 214 0.34 -9.47 -13.99
C ASP A 214 1.14 -10.51 -13.21
N ILE A 215 2.43 -10.65 -13.54
CA ILE A 215 3.40 -11.39 -12.75
C ILE A 215 4.25 -10.37 -12.00
N VAL A 216 4.25 -10.46 -10.67
CA VAL A 216 4.96 -9.52 -9.80
C VAL A 216 5.77 -10.31 -8.77
N GLY A 217 7.00 -9.90 -8.53
CA GLY A 217 7.81 -10.58 -7.51
C GLY A 217 9.12 -9.87 -7.21
N GLY A 218 9.86 -10.43 -6.26
CA GLY A 218 11.16 -9.94 -5.86
C GLY A 218 11.93 -10.98 -5.07
N ILE A 219 13.22 -10.76 -5.02
CA ILE A 219 14.16 -11.54 -4.23
C ILE A 219 15.12 -10.59 -3.54
N TRP A 220 15.46 -10.86 -2.29
CA TRP A 220 16.48 -10.11 -1.57
C TRP A 220 17.34 -11.00 -0.70
N ILE A 221 18.56 -10.55 -0.49
CA ILE A 221 19.47 -11.12 0.49
C ILE A 221 19.54 -10.24 1.73
N ALA A 222 19.74 -10.86 2.87
CA ALA A 222 20.01 -10.21 4.15
C ALA A 222 21.39 -10.70 4.66
N PRO A 223 22.50 -10.09 4.21
CA PRO A 223 23.84 -10.57 4.56
C PRO A 223 24.19 -10.39 6.05
N ILE A 224 23.54 -9.43 6.69
CA ILE A 224 23.60 -9.22 8.15
C ILE A 224 22.21 -8.85 8.66
N ASN A 225 21.96 -9.14 9.92
CA ASN A 225 20.71 -8.79 10.58
C ASN A 225 20.43 -7.28 10.52
N GLY A 226 19.31 -6.91 9.90
CA GLY A 226 18.87 -5.54 9.68
C GLY A 226 19.19 -4.98 8.31
N LEU A 227 20.11 -5.57 7.52
CA LEU A 227 20.37 -5.15 6.13
C LEU A 227 19.70 -6.10 5.15
N ARG A 228 18.99 -5.56 4.19
CA ARG A 228 18.46 -6.30 3.04
C ARG A 228 18.71 -5.55 1.74
N ILE A 229 19.09 -6.30 0.70
CA ILE A 229 19.35 -5.78 -0.64
C ILE A 229 18.58 -6.64 -1.63
N GLY A 230 17.75 -6.04 -2.48
CA GLY A 230 16.83 -6.78 -3.31
C GLY A 230 16.60 -6.20 -4.68
N VAL A 231 16.05 -7.07 -5.53
CA VAL A 231 15.59 -6.76 -6.87
C VAL A 231 14.15 -7.22 -7.04
N PHE A 232 13.38 -6.47 -7.83
CA PHE A 232 11.95 -6.71 -8.04
C PHE A 232 11.62 -6.57 -9.52
N GLY A 233 10.65 -7.35 -9.97
CA GLY A 233 10.13 -7.34 -11.33
C GLY A 233 8.61 -7.34 -11.36
N TRP A 234 8.07 -6.69 -12.38
CA TRP A 234 6.64 -6.67 -12.66
C TRP A 234 6.43 -6.63 -14.17
N THR A 235 5.73 -7.62 -14.69
CA THR A 235 5.29 -7.67 -16.09
C THR A 235 3.78 -7.89 -16.14
N GLY A 236 3.07 -7.11 -16.95
CA GLY A 236 1.63 -7.20 -17.10
C GLY A 236 1.03 -6.03 -17.83
N SER A 237 -0.24 -5.75 -17.57
CA SER A 237 -0.99 -4.68 -18.22
C SER A 237 -2.04 -4.08 -17.29
N TYR A 238 -2.59 -2.94 -17.70
CA TYR A 238 -3.79 -2.38 -17.14
C TYR A 238 -4.80 -2.12 -18.25
N ALA A 239 -6.01 -2.61 -18.09
CA ALA A 239 -7.06 -2.52 -19.08
C ALA A 239 -8.29 -1.77 -18.55
N ARG A 240 -8.96 -1.05 -19.42
CA ARG A 240 -10.24 -0.38 -19.16
C ARG A 240 -11.23 -0.70 -20.26
N GLN A 241 -12.48 -0.90 -19.87
CA GLN A 241 -13.62 -1.02 -20.79
C GLN A 241 -14.34 0.32 -20.86
N GLY A 242 -14.63 0.80 -22.06
CA GLY A 242 -15.33 2.06 -22.28
C GLY A 242 -15.45 2.41 -23.75
N THR A 243 -15.79 3.66 -24.03
CA THR A 243 -15.88 4.18 -25.39
C THR A 243 -14.49 4.42 -25.95
N ILE A 244 -14.25 3.95 -27.16
CA ILE A 244 -13.03 4.17 -27.93
C ILE A 244 -13.44 4.94 -29.20
N THR A 245 -12.73 6.01 -29.50
CA THR A 245 -12.90 6.80 -30.73
C THR A 245 -11.76 6.49 -31.69
N ASP A 246 -12.11 6.01 -32.88
CA ASP A 246 -11.14 5.73 -33.95
C ASP A 246 -10.70 7.02 -34.67
N GLU A 247 -9.66 6.90 -35.51
CA GLU A 247 -9.08 8.03 -36.27
C GLU A 247 -10.10 8.70 -37.23
N ASP A 248 -11.09 7.97 -37.68
CA ASP A 248 -12.18 8.48 -38.54
C ASP A 248 -13.33 9.15 -37.75
N GLY A 249 -13.23 9.20 -36.42
CA GLY A 249 -14.21 9.76 -35.50
C GLY A 249 -15.36 8.82 -35.15
N SER A 250 -15.36 7.57 -35.62
CA SER A 250 -16.34 6.57 -35.21
C SER A 250 -16.07 6.12 -33.76
N THR A 251 -17.14 5.82 -33.02
CA THR A 251 -17.05 5.39 -31.61
C THR A 251 -17.65 4.01 -31.43
N TYR A 252 -16.97 3.19 -30.62
CA TYR A 252 -17.46 1.87 -30.22
C TYR A 252 -17.10 1.57 -28.76
N THR A 253 -17.81 0.62 -28.17
CA THR A 253 -17.46 0.13 -26.81
C THR A 253 -16.47 -1.03 -26.94
N GLY A 254 -15.31 -0.90 -26.29
CA GLY A 254 -14.25 -1.89 -26.35
C GLY A 254 -13.39 -1.91 -25.09
N VAL A 255 -12.35 -2.73 -25.14
CA VAL A 255 -11.31 -2.81 -24.09
C VAL A 255 -10.01 -2.24 -24.64
N LEU A 256 -9.52 -1.19 -24.00
CA LEU A 256 -8.21 -0.60 -24.29
C LEU A 256 -7.21 -1.00 -23.20
N LYS A 257 -5.97 -1.27 -23.58
CA LYS A 257 -4.94 -1.81 -22.70
C LYS A 257 -3.63 -1.04 -22.80
N VAL A 258 -2.96 -0.84 -21.66
CA VAL A 258 -1.59 -0.31 -21.57
C VAL A 258 -0.70 -1.30 -20.84
N ASP A 259 0.50 -1.52 -21.38
CA ASP A 259 1.47 -2.45 -20.79
C ASP A 259 2.14 -1.84 -19.55
N LYS A 260 2.48 -2.71 -18.60
CA LYS A 260 3.27 -2.41 -17.40
C LYS A 260 4.48 -3.33 -17.34
N GLN A 261 5.66 -2.78 -17.65
CA GLN A 261 6.94 -3.48 -17.50
C GLN A 261 7.79 -2.69 -16.50
N ARG A 262 8.02 -3.24 -15.31
CA ARG A 262 8.68 -2.53 -14.22
C ARG A 262 9.77 -3.38 -13.61
N TYR A 263 10.86 -2.72 -13.21
CA TYR A 263 11.85 -3.31 -12.33
C TYR A 263 12.25 -2.31 -11.25
N ALA A 264 12.72 -2.84 -10.14
CA ALA A 264 13.20 -2.03 -9.03
C ALA A 264 14.41 -2.67 -8.36
N PHE A 265 15.27 -1.79 -7.81
CA PHE A 265 16.38 -2.15 -6.94
C PHE A 265 16.18 -1.46 -5.61
N GLY A 266 16.41 -2.16 -4.50
CA GLY A 266 16.24 -1.59 -3.18
C GLY A 266 17.30 -2.07 -2.21
N ALA A 267 17.71 -1.17 -1.31
CA ALA A 267 18.52 -1.50 -0.14
C ALA A 267 17.89 -0.86 1.09
N GLU A 268 17.81 -1.62 2.17
CA GLU A 268 17.31 -1.13 3.45
C GLU A 268 18.20 -1.64 4.60
N TYR A 269 18.56 -0.74 5.48
CA TYR A 269 19.11 -1.07 6.79
C TYR A 269 18.15 -0.58 7.87
N SER A 270 17.60 -1.52 8.65
CA SER A 270 16.67 -1.25 9.75
C SER A 270 17.11 -2.05 10.97
N LYS A 271 17.76 -1.38 11.92
CA LYS A 271 18.23 -2.02 13.15
C LYS A 271 18.22 -1.04 14.32
N LYS A 272 17.73 -1.49 15.48
CA LYS A 272 17.50 -0.67 16.66
C LYS A 272 16.59 0.49 16.33
N ASP A 273 16.80 1.67 16.29
CA ASP A 273 15.91 2.79 15.97
C ASP A 273 16.35 3.53 14.68
N TYR A 274 17.36 2.97 13.98
CA TYR A 274 17.86 3.52 12.72
C TYR A 274 17.16 2.88 11.54
N LEU A 275 16.81 3.69 10.55
CA LEU A 275 16.30 3.26 9.25
C LEU A 275 16.99 4.04 8.15
N PHE A 276 17.63 3.31 7.23
CA PHE A 276 18.15 3.83 5.98
C PHE A 276 17.55 3.01 4.86
N ARG A 277 16.97 3.66 3.84
CA ARG A 277 16.40 2.96 2.69
C ARG A 277 16.62 3.77 1.43
N ALA A 278 16.99 3.09 0.36
CA ALA A 278 17.03 3.68 -0.98
C ALA A 278 16.45 2.69 -1.97
N GLU A 279 15.64 3.19 -2.91
CA GLU A 279 15.06 2.38 -3.98
C GLU A 279 15.03 3.16 -5.28
N TYR A 280 15.28 2.45 -6.38
CA TYR A 280 15.09 2.90 -7.74
C TYR A 280 14.00 2.06 -8.41
N ILE A 281 13.09 2.70 -9.13
CA ILE A 281 12.02 2.04 -9.89
C ILE A 281 12.07 2.57 -11.32
N HIS A 282 12.05 1.66 -12.30
CA HIS A 282 11.86 1.99 -13.70
C HIS A 282 10.55 1.40 -14.22
N ASN A 283 9.87 2.14 -15.08
CA ASN A 283 8.66 1.70 -15.78
C ASN A 283 8.82 1.90 -17.29
N THR A 284 8.42 0.89 -18.06
CA THR A 284 8.12 0.99 -19.48
C THR A 284 6.65 0.65 -19.71
N GLY A 285 5.95 1.49 -20.43
CA GLY A 285 4.52 1.40 -20.73
C GLY A 285 3.86 2.78 -20.64
N TYR A 286 2.85 2.98 -21.47
CA TYR A 286 2.03 4.18 -21.46
C TYR A 286 1.04 4.17 -20.29
N GLY A 287 0.21 5.18 -20.19
CA GLY A 287 -0.94 5.25 -19.28
C GLY A 287 -2.15 5.85 -19.97
N PHE A 288 -3.30 5.77 -19.34
CA PHE A 288 -4.47 6.51 -19.75
C PHE A 288 -4.33 7.99 -19.39
N LYS A 289 -4.98 8.88 -20.17
CA LYS A 289 -4.99 10.33 -19.89
C LYS A 289 -5.64 10.64 -18.55
N THR A 290 -6.69 9.90 -18.20
CA THR A 290 -7.45 10.05 -16.96
C THR A 290 -7.17 8.90 -16.00
N GLN A 291 -7.22 9.18 -14.71
CA GLN A 291 -7.22 8.15 -13.68
C GLN A 291 -8.58 7.49 -13.63
N ALA A 292 -8.65 6.16 -13.54
CA ALA A 292 -9.93 5.47 -13.40
C ALA A 292 -10.61 5.86 -12.08
N SER A 293 -11.91 6.16 -12.17
CA SER A 293 -12.79 6.39 -11.03
C SER A 293 -13.83 5.27 -10.91
N LYS A 294 -14.65 5.31 -9.89
CA LYS A 294 -15.69 4.30 -9.67
C LYS A 294 -16.79 4.36 -10.75
N ASP A 295 -16.97 5.51 -11.35
CA ASP A 295 -18.06 5.82 -12.26
C ASP A 295 -17.60 5.89 -13.74
N ASP A 296 -16.39 5.43 -14.06
CA ASP A 296 -15.72 5.54 -15.37
C ASP A 296 -16.24 4.59 -16.46
N SER A 297 -17.40 3.97 -16.31
CA SER A 297 -17.93 3.01 -17.29
C SER A 297 -18.31 3.61 -18.67
N GLU A 298 -18.22 4.94 -18.83
CA GLU A 298 -18.70 5.63 -20.04
C GLU A 298 -17.73 6.66 -20.63
N SER A 299 -16.55 6.85 -20.05
CA SER A 299 -15.63 7.87 -20.53
C SER A 299 -14.85 7.43 -21.78
N ASP A 300 -14.57 8.38 -22.66
CA ASP A 300 -13.72 8.18 -23.83
C ASP A 300 -12.30 7.75 -23.39
N LEU A 301 -11.91 6.54 -23.79
CA LEU A 301 -10.65 5.96 -23.41
C LEU A 301 -9.53 6.48 -24.30
N THR A 302 -8.61 7.24 -23.73
CA THR A 302 -7.48 7.80 -24.47
C THR A 302 -6.15 7.47 -23.78
N ILE A 303 -5.20 6.98 -24.57
CA ILE A 303 -3.81 6.73 -24.08
C ILE A 303 -3.06 8.06 -24.05
N ASN A 304 -2.35 8.29 -22.96
CA ASN A 304 -1.45 9.43 -22.82
C ASN A 304 -0.09 9.12 -23.45
N THR A 305 0.14 9.67 -24.62
CA THR A 305 1.42 9.54 -25.34
C THR A 305 2.38 10.69 -25.08
N SER A 306 1.89 11.82 -24.54
CA SER A 306 2.68 13.08 -24.38
C SER A 306 3.87 12.90 -23.43
N ASN A 307 3.78 12.04 -22.44
CA ASN A 307 4.86 11.74 -21.49
C ASN A 307 5.79 10.60 -21.96
N GLY A 308 5.60 10.08 -23.18
CA GLY A 308 6.31 8.90 -23.65
C GLY A 308 5.96 7.64 -22.83
N ASN A 309 6.66 6.54 -23.14
CA ASN A 309 6.39 5.23 -22.53
C ASN A 309 7.34 4.87 -21.37
N LYS A 310 8.25 5.76 -20.96
CA LYS A 310 9.19 5.51 -19.86
C LYS A 310 8.96 6.48 -18.72
N ALA A 311 9.12 5.98 -17.50
CA ALA A 311 9.20 6.79 -16.29
C ALA A 311 10.11 6.12 -15.29
N ASP A 312 10.69 6.89 -14.40
CA ASP A 312 11.47 6.33 -13.30
C ASP A 312 11.35 7.17 -12.03
N ALA A 313 11.77 6.57 -10.94
CA ALA A 313 11.81 7.20 -9.63
C ALA A 313 13.00 6.69 -8.82
N PHE A 314 13.51 7.56 -7.97
CA PHE A 314 14.54 7.21 -6.99
C PHE A 314 14.26 7.95 -5.70
N TYR A 315 14.43 7.27 -4.58
CA TYR A 315 14.51 7.96 -3.29
C TYR A 315 15.60 7.36 -2.40
N ALA A 316 16.08 8.18 -1.50
CA ALA A 316 16.93 7.77 -0.39
C ALA A 316 16.45 8.46 0.88
N LEU A 317 16.23 7.70 1.95
CA LEU A 317 15.79 8.20 3.25
C LEU A 317 16.72 7.75 4.37
N ALA A 318 16.82 8.59 5.38
CA ALA A 318 17.45 8.31 6.65
C ALA A 318 16.52 8.70 7.79
N SER A 319 16.40 7.87 8.81
CA SER A 319 15.71 8.15 10.07
C SER A 319 16.64 7.80 11.21
N VAL A 320 16.98 8.79 12.03
CA VAL A 320 17.92 8.64 13.15
C VAL A 320 17.29 9.10 14.47
N PRO A 321 17.49 8.37 15.58
CA PRO A 321 17.03 8.82 16.88
C PRO A 321 17.89 9.96 17.40
N VAL A 322 17.27 11.02 17.90
CA VAL A 322 17.96 12.20 18.46
C VAL A 322 17.55 12.48 19.92
N ILE A 323 16.38 12.03 20.36
CA ILE A 323 15.90 12.14 21.73
C ILE A 323 15.53 10.74 22.22
N GLY A 324 16.53 9.96 22.62
CA GLY A 324 16.34 8.58 23.04
C GLY A 324 15.55 7.76 22.00
N LYS A 325 14.54 7.00 22.46
CA LYS A 325 13.63 6.26 21.57
C LYS A 325 12.36 7.03 21.20
N LYS A 326 12.28 8.33 21.52
CA LYS A 326 11.07 9.14 21.33
C LYS A 326 11.18 10.14 20.20
N GLY A 327 12.31 10.79 20.02
CA GLY A 327 12.48 11.85 19.02
C GLY A 327 13.39 11.38 17.88
N PHE A 328 12.94 11.63 16.63
CA PHE A 328 13.64 11.23 15.41
C PHE A 328 13.75 12.42 14.46
N ILE A 329 14.93 12.58 13.86
CA ILE A 329 15.10 13.39 12.67
C ILE A 329 15.15 12.46 11.47
N ARG A 330 14.46 12.88 10.40
CA ARG A 330 14.35 12.14 9.16
C ARG A 330 14.63 13.06 7.99
N ALA A 331 15.40 12.58 7.03
CA ALA A 331 15.65 13.28 5.77
C ALA A 331 15.37 12.34 4.60
N ARG A 332 14.78 12.86 3.53
CA ARG A 332 14.55 12.12 2.29
C ARG A 332 14.83 13.01 1.08
N TYR A 333 15.56 12.46 0.13
CA TYR A 333 15.58 12.89 -1.25
C TYR A 333 14.62 12.01 -2.03
N ASP A 334 13.67 12.57 -2.77
CA ASP A 334 12.63 11.83 -3.50
C ASP A 334 12.46 12.43 -4.90
N LEU A 335 12.76 11.66 -5.93
CA LEU A 335 12.74 12.04 -7.35
C LEU A 335 11.75 11.17 -8.13
N TYR A 336 10.90 11.79 -8.92
CA TYR A 336 10.12 11.16 -9.97
C TYR A 336 10.29 11.88 -11.29
N ARG A 337 10.52 11.11 -12.38
CA ARG A 337 10.60 11.63 -13.76
C ARG A 337 9.52 10.99 -14.61
N LYS A 338 8.46 11.73 -14.90
CA LYS A 338 7.27 11.20 -15.59
C LYS A 338 7.53 10.74 -17.04
N ALA A 339 8.62 11.23 -17.67
CA ALA A 339 9.09 10.84 -19.00
C ALA A 339 10.51 10.25 -19.00
N ALA A 340 11.06 9.89 -17.82
CA ALA A 340 12.45 9.49 -17.61
C ALA A 340 13.48 10.53 -18.09
N LYS A 341 13.10 11.80 -18.12
CA LYS A 341 13.94 12.95 -18.51
C LYS A 341 13.95 14.00 -17.41
N TRP A 342 15.00 14.80 -17.34
CA TRP A 342 15.16 15.82 -16.31
C TRP A 342 14.16 16.97 -16.42
N ASP A 343 13.77 17.37 -17.61
CA ASP A 343 12.75 18.39 -17.88
C ASP A 343 11.34 17.99 -17.36
N SER A 344 11.13 16.70 -17.10
CA SER A 344 9.89 16.15 -16.57
C SER A 344 10.00 15.72 -15.10
N SER A 345 11.03 16.17 -14.41
CA SER A 345 11.32 15.75 -13.05
C SER A 345 10.59 16.58 -12.00
N LYS A 346 10.13 15.87 -10.97
CA LYS A 346 9.70 16.42 -9.69
C LYS A 346 10.60 15.88 -8.59
N THR A 347 11.33 16.76 -7.92
CA THR A 347 12.25 16.41 -6.83
C THR A 347 11.74 17.00 -5.52
N GLN A 348 11.80 16.24 -4.44
CA GLN A 348 11.47 16.70 -3.09
C GLN A 348 12.67 16.49 -2.17
N TYR A 349 13.04 17.56 -1.46
CA TYR A 349 14.01 17.53 -0.37
C TYR A 349 13.26 17.70 0.93
N GLU A 350 13.16 16.62 1.70
CA GLU A 350 12.26 16.54 2.84
C GLU A 350 13.04 16.40 4.13
N LEU A 351 12.63 17.14 5.14
CA LEU A 351 13.13 17.07 6.51
C LEU A 351 11.92 16.95 7.46
N GLN A 352 11.95 15.95 8.33
CA GLN A 352 10.87 15.70 9.28
C GLN A 352 11.42 15.54 10.70
N PHE A 353 10.74 16.14 11.66
CA PHE A 353 10.87 15.79 13.07
C PHE A 353 9.64 15.00 13.51
N LYS A 354 9.89 13.78 14.03
CA LYS A 354 8.85 12.91 14.61
C LYS A 354 9.07 12.78 16.11
N TYR A 355 8.00 12.88 16.89
CA TYR A 355 8.05 12.65 18.32
C TYR A 355 6.97 11.68 18.79
N ILE A 356 7.37 10.68 19.58
CA ILE A 356 6.49 9.68 20.19
C ILE A 356 6.10 10.17 21.58
N LEU A 357 4.94 10.81 21.69
CA LEU A 357 4.37 11.26 22.96
C LEU A 357 4.02 10.07 23.85
N HIS A 358 3.38 9.06 23.27
CA HIS A 358 3.02 7.80 23.89
C HIS A 358 3.08 6.69 22.83
N LYS A 359 3.20 5.40 23.24
CA LYS A 359 3.19 4.26 22.29
C LYS A 359 2.03 4.30 21.28
N ASN A 360 0.91 4.92 21.66
CA ASN A 360 -0.29 5.06 20.86
C ASN A 360 -0.48 6.46 20.24
N LEU A 361 0.38 7.44 20.56
CA LEU A 361 0.24 8.82 20.09
C LEU A 361 1.58 9.35 19.59
N ILE A 362 1.61 9.73 18.32
CA ILE A 362 2.78 10.23 17.63
C ILE A 362 2.42 11.55 16.96
N VAL A 363 3.35 12.51 16.99
CA VAL A 363 3.27 13.75 16.21
C VAL A 363 4.46 13.85 15.28
N ALA A 364 4.25 14.45 14.11
CA ALA A 364 5.31 14.70 13.14
C ALA A 364 5.09 16.05 12.46
N LEU A 365 6.19 16.76 12.24
CA LEU A 365 6.23 17.99 11.45
C LEU A 365 7.26 17.80 10.33
N GLU A 366 6.86 18.04 9.10
CA GLU A 366 7.66 17.86 7.90
C GLU A 366 7.67 19.15 7.08
N TYR A 367 8.83 19.48 6.57
CA TYR A 367 9.03 20.51 5.56
C TYR A 367 9.65 19.87 4.31
N ALA A 368 9.12 20.19 3.15
CA ALA A 368 9.68 19.79 1.87
C ALA A 368 9.89 21.00 0.96
N LEU A 369 11.08 21.13 0.41
CA LEU A 369 11.35 21.95 -0.75
C LEU A 369 11.11 21.11 -2.00
N VAL A 370 10.16 21.50 -2.80
CA VAL A 370 9.79 20.81 -4.05
C VAL A 370 10.32 21.56 -5.24
N ASN A 371 11.00 20.85 -6.16
CA ASN A 371 11.36 21.35 -7.47
C ASN A 371 10.62 20.52 -8.52
N ASP A 372 9.57 21.08 -9.10
CA ASP A 372 8.74 20.47 -10.15
C ASP A 372 8.95 21.18 -11.47
N ARG A 373 9.78 20.63 -12.34
CA ARG A 373 10.14 21.23 -13.63
C ARG A 373 9.01 21.27 -14.65
N THR A 374 7.84 20.79 -14.29
CA THR A 374 6.64 20.85 -15.16
C THR A 374 5.76 22.05 -14.86
N LEU A 375 6.07 22.81 -13.81
CA LEU A 375 5.41 24.05 -13.43
C LEU A 375 6.17 25.26 -13.99
N GLU A 376 5.51 26.40 -14.09
CA GLU A 376 6.12 27.66 -14.52
C GLU A 376 7.10 28.14 -13.45
N ASP A 377 6.66 28.16 -12.20
CA ASP A 377 7.51 28.39 -11.03
C ASP A 377 7.94 27.03 -10.46
N HIS A 378 9.14 26.60 -10.79
CA HIS A 378 9.60 25.24 -10.48
C HIS A 378 9.68 24.93 -8.99
N ASN A 379 9.91 25.94 -8.14
CA ASN A 379 10.18 25.73 -6.72
C ASN A 379 9.00 26.17 -5.85
N TYR A 380 8.58 25.29 -4.95
CA TYR A 380 7.58 25.62 -3.96
C TYR A 380 7.81 24.89 -2.65
N ASN A 381 7.10 25.31 -1.60
CA ASN A 381 7.20 24.77 -0.27
C ASN A 381 6.00 23.85 0.03
N LEU A 382 6.27 22.83 0.81
CA LEU A 382 5.23 21.97 1.38
C LEU A 382 5.52 21.80 2.87
N VAL A 383 4.50 22.00 3.70
CA VAL A 383 4.55 21.78 5.13
C VAL A 383 3.45 20.79 5.51
N ASP A 384 3.82 19.72 6.18
CA ASP A 384 2.90 18.73 6.71
C ASP A 384 3.04 18.61 8.22
N ALA A 385 1.94 18.74 8.96
CA ALA A 385 1.88 18.39 10.36
C ALA A 385 0.88 17.25 10.57
N GLN A 386 1.30 16.21 11.28
CA GLN A 386 0.46 15.04 11.54
C GLN A 386 0.39 14.70 13.02
N PHE A 387 -0.77 14.20 13.43
CA PHE A 387 -0.90 13.37 14.62
C PHE A 387 -1.45 12.00 14.25
N ILE A 388 -0.87 10.97 14.86
CA ILE A 388 -1.18 9.59 14.58
C ILE A 388 -1.58 8.91 15.87
N VAL A 389 -2.80 8.34 15.90
CA VAL A 389 -3.29 7.53 17.02
C VAL A 389 -3.33 6.08 16.58
N ARG A 390 -2.75 5.18 17.39
CA ARG A 390 -2.79 3.71 17.19
C ARG A 390 -3.66 3.07 18.27
N PHE A 391 -4.41 2.04 17.95
CA PHE A 391 -5.24 1.29 18.88
C PHE A 391 -5.36 -0.18 18.50
#